data_ce00d56806e8c79e87de2e77ae5cbdb1
#
_entry.id   ce00d56806e8c79e87de2e77ae5cbdb1
#
_cell.length_a   1.000
_cell.length_b   1.000
_cell.length_c   1.000
_cell.angle_alpha   90.00
_cell.angle_beta   90.00
_cell.angle_gamma   90.00
#
_symmetry.space_group_name_H-M   'P 1'
#
loop_
_entity.id
_entity.type
_entity.pdbx_description
1 polymer ?
#
loop_
_entity_poly.entity_id
_entity_poly.type
_entity_poly.pdbx_seq_one_letter_code
_entity_poly.pdbx_strand_id
1 'polypeptide(L)'
;HYFGWYGGKIEQNGPWLDKFHAENPDICLGISEYGCEGIINWHSNTPQCKDYSEEYQALYHEYMAQAFEDRPWIWASHVWNMFDFGCAARSEGGVKGRNNKGLVTIDRKTRKDSFYVYQAYWAKDPMVHIAGRRHAQRAGETTEVKVYSNQDTVTLYCNGKEVGTQTAHRVFKFDVALDEGFNVLM
;
A
#
# COMPACT_ATOMS: atom_id res chain seq x y z
N HIS A 1 -8.39 7.87 12.07
CA HIS A 1 -8.83 6.49 12.25
C HIS A 1 -7.70 5.52 11.91
N TYR A 2 -7.39 4.54 12.79
CA TYR A 2 -6.14 3.77 12.69
C TYR A 2 -6.29 2.28 13.05
N PHE A 3 -7.40 1.64 12.71
CA PHE A 3 -7.46 0.18 12.79
C PHE A 3 -6.40 -0.44 11.86
N GLY A 4 -5.66 -1.41 12.39
CA GLY A 4 -4.52 -1.99 11.70
C GLY A 4 -3.20 -1.22 11.88
N TRP A 5 -3.17 -0.18 12.76
CA TRP A 5 -1.92 0.46 13.13
C TRP A 5 -1.81 0.72 14.64
N TYR A 6 -2.73 1.48 15.26
CA TYR A 6 -2.73 1.72 16.71
C TYR A 6 -3.63 0.77 17.49
N GLY A 7 -4.32 -0.12 16.82
CA GLY A 7 -5.17 -1.15 17.42
C GLY A 7 -6.02 -1.85 16.37
N GLY A 8 -6.57 -3.00 16.71
CA GLY A 8 -7.43 -3.77 15.82
C GLY A 8 -6.71 -4.29 14.58
N LYS A 9 -7.51 -4.69 13.60
CA LYS A 9 -7.06 -5.20 12.30
C LYS A 9 -7.50 -4.27 11.17
N ILE A 10 -6.81 -4.30 10.04
CA ILE A 10 -7.13 -3.48 8.86
C ILE A 10 -8.57 -3.71 8.41
N GLU A 11 -9.01 -4.97 8.42
CA GLU A 11 -10.33 -5.40 7.95
C GLU A 11 -11.50 -4.83 8.77
N GLN A 12 -11.24 -4.28 9.95
CA GLN A 12 -12.25 -3.64 10.78
C GLN A 12 -12.66 -2.24 10.29
N ASN A 13 -11.86 -1.62 9.40
CA ASN A 13 -12.15 -0.28 8.90
C ASN A 13 -13.45 -0.25 8.11
N GLY A 14 -13.65 -1.15 7.13
CA GLY A 14 -14.86 -1.20 6.32
C GLY A 14 -16.14 -1.37 7.15
N PRO A 15 -16.27 -2.44 7.97
CA PRO A 15 -17.43 -2.63 8.84
C PRO A 15 -17.69 -1.48 9.82
N TRP A 16 -16.66 -0.83 10.32
CA TRP A 16 -16.82 0.35 11.17
C TRP A 16 -17.42 1.53 10.40
N LEU A 17 -16.95 1.78 9.18
CA LEU A 17 -17.49 2.83 8.31
C LEU A 17 -18.96 2.57 7.99
N ASP A 18 -19.31 1.34 7.63
CA ASP A 18 -20.68 0.94 7.31
C ASP A 18 -21.62 1.11 8.51
N LYS A 19 -21.16 0.67 9.68
CA LYS A 19 -21.93 0.83 10.94
C LYS A 19 -22.16 2.29 11.26
N PHE A 20 -21.11 3.13 11.20
CA PHE A 20 -21.24 4.56 11.49
C PHE A 20 -22.23 5.22 10.55
N HIS A 21 -22.17 4.94 9.26
CA HIS A 21 -23.08 5.49 8.27
C HIS A 21 -24.54 5.05 8.51
N ALA A 22 -24.74 3.76 8.83
CA ALA A 22 -26.07 3.24 9.14
C ALA A 22 -26.69 3.86 10.40
N GLU A 23 -25.87 4.13 11.43
CA GLU A 23 -26.31 4.75 12.68
C GLU A 23 -26.49 6.27 12.54
N ASN A 24 -25.91 6.90 11.53
CA ASN A 24 -25.91 8.35 11.32
C ASN A 24 -26.19 8.72 9.85
N PRO A 25 -27.36 8.37 9.30
CA PRO A 25 -27.62 8.50 7.87
C PRO A 25 -27.64 9.94 7.36
N ASP A 26 -27.92 10.90 8.24
CA ASP A 26 -27.98 12.33 7.90
C ASP A 26 -26.63 13.06 8.04
N ILE A 27 -25.57 12.34 8.44
CA ILE A 27 -24.24 12.93 8.61
C ILE A 27 -23.35 12.61 7.41
N CYS A 28 -22.81 13.65 6.77
CA CYS A 28 -21.78 13.49 5.75
C CYS A 28 -20.49 13.01 6.41
N LEU A 29 -20.04 11.80 6.07
CA LEU A 29 -18.80 11.23 6.63
C LEU A 29 -17.59 11.52 5.74
N GLY A 30 -16.54 12.08 6.33
CA GLY A 30 -15.20 12.16 5.77
C GLY A 30 -14.18 11.60 6.73
N ILE A 31 -13.14 10.98 6.22
CA ILE A 31 -12.03 10.46 7.03
C ILE A 31 -10.91 11.49 7.02
N SER A 32 -10.77 12.22 8.12
CA SER A 32 -9.81 13.31 8.26
C SER A 32 -8.36 12.85 8.38
N GLU A 33 -8.14 11.59 8.81
CA GLU A 33 -6.80 11.04 8.99
C GLU A 33 -6.84 9.50 9.04
N TYR A 34 -5.97 8.85 8.27
CA TYR A 34 -5.67 7.42 8.31
C TYR A 34 -4.29 7.15 7.72
N GLY A 35 -3.65 6.05 8.10
CA GLY A 35 -2.33 5.69 7.57
C GLY A 35 -1.53 4.82 8.53
N CYS A 36 -0.47 4.22 8.04
CA CYS A 36 0.50 3.45 8.82
C CYS A 36 1.92 3.75 8.36
N GLU A 37 2.92 3.37 9.16
CA GLU A 37 4.31 3.63 8.80
C GLU A 37 4.86 2.57 7.85
N GLY A 38 5.76 3.01 6.95
CA GLY A 38 6.57 2.16 6.10
C GLY A 38 7.95 2.77 5.91
N ILE A 39 8.99 1.96 6.14
CA ILE A 39 10.38 2.34 6.00
C ILE A 39 10.94 1.61 4.79
N ILE A 40 11.41 2.35 3.78
CA ILE A 40 11.78 1.83 2.45
C ILE A 40 12.89 0.76 2.44
N ASN A 41 13.64 0.63 3.53
CA ASN A 41 14.70 -0.38 3.68
C ASN A 41 14.29 -1.54 4.60
N TRP A 42 13.05 -1.53 5.10
CA TRP A 42 12.51 -2.61 5.94
C TRP A 42 11.49 -3.39 5.14
N HIS A 43 11.74 -4.69 5.01
CA HIS A 43 10.96 -5.57 4.15
C HIS A 43 10.47 -6.80 4.88
N SER A 44 9.32 -7.33 4.46
CA SER A 44 8.73 -8.54 5.02
C SER A 44 8.02 -9.35 3.93
N ASN A 45 8.28 -10.65 3.90
CA ASN A 45 7.50 -11.59 3.08
C ASN A 45 6.14 -11.94 3.71
N THR A 46 5.97 -11.63 5.00
CA THR A 46 4.75 -11.84 5.77
C THR A 46 4.41 -10.56 6.56
N PRO A 47 4.01 -9.49 5.86
CA PRO A 47 3.84 -8.17 6.48
C PRO A 47 2.80 -8.19 7.59
N GLN A 48 3.15 -7.59 8.73
CA GLN A 48 2.32 -7.54 9.92
C GLN A 48 2.24 -6.14 10.51
N CYS A 49 1.15 -5.87 11.21
CA CYS A 49 0.97 -4.60 11.92
C CYS A 49 2.17 -4.28 12.83
N LYS A 50 2.70 -3.06 12.69
CA LYS A 50 3.87 -2.58 13.46
C LYS A 50 5.22 -3.20 13.07
N ASP A 51 5.33 -3.90 11.95
CA ASP A 51 6.63 -4.34 11.43
C ASP A 51 7.40 -3.23 10.69
N TYR A 52 6.74 -2.11 10.41
CA TYR A 52 7.27 -0.95 9.70
C TYR A 52 7.76 -1.26 8.28
N SER A 53 7.47 -2.43 7.74
CA SER A 53 7.85 -2.79 6.38
C SER A 53 7.10 -1.94 5.34
N GLU A 54 7.73 -1.71 4.21
CA GLU A 54 7.09 -1.05 3.08
C GLU A 54 5.89 -1.86 2.57
N GLU A 55 6.01 -3.19 2.63
CA GLU A 55 4.97 -4.14 2.23
C GLU A 55 3.72 -4.03 3.12
N TYR A 56 3.90 -3.84 4.45
CA TYR A 56 2.74 -3.63 5.33
C TYR A 56 2.06 -2.29 5.06
N GLN A 57 2.84 -1.23 4.82
CA GLN A 57 2.27 0.06 4.45
C GLN A 57 1.47 -0.04 3.15
N ALA A 58 2.00 -0.73 2.14
CA ALA A 58 1.31 -0.95 0.89
C ALA A 58 -0.01 -1.72 1.10
N LEU A 59 0.02 -2.85 1.84
CA LEU A 59 -1.15 -3.66 2.17
C LEU A 59 -2.24 -2.85 2.88
N TYR A 60 -1.86 -2.02 3.85
CA TYR A 60 -2.79 -1.14 4.56
C TYR A 60 -3.50 -0.18 3.59
N HIS A 61 -2.74 0.45 2.71
CA HIS A 61 -3.29 1.42 1.76
C HIS A 61 -4.05 0.77 0.61
N GLU A 62 -3.71 -0.45 0.19
CA GLU A 62 -4.52 -1.27 -0.74
C GLU A 62 -5.93 -1.46 -0.19
N TYR A 63 -6.03 -1.90 1.08
CA TYR A 63 -7.32 -2.10 1.73
C TYR A 63 -8.11 -0.80 1.86
N MET A 64 -7.46 0.28 2.32
CA MET A 64 -8.15 1.55 2.55
C MET A 64 -8.64 2.18 1.25
N ALA A 65 -7.84 2.14 0.18
CA ALA A 65 -8.25 2.66 -1.12
C ALA A 65 -9.48 1.93 -1.66
N GLN A 66 -9.49 0.59 -1.59
CA GLN A 66 -10.66 -0.21 -1.97
C GLN A 66 -11.86 0.07 -1.07
N ALA A 67 -11.65 0.15 0.26
CA ALA A 67 -12.72 0.42 1.20
C ALA A 67 -13.42 1.77 0.93
N PHE A 68 -12.70 2.77 0.44
CA PHE A 68 -13.28 4.05 0.08
C PHE A 68 -13.97 4.02 -1.29
N GLU A 69 -13.39 3.32 -2.27
CA GLU A 69 -14.03 3.15 -3.58
C GLU A 69 -15.38 2.43 -3.47
N ASP A 70 -15.47 1.42 -2.61
CA ASP A 70 -16.71 0.69 -2.33
C ASP A 70 -17.78 1.54 -1.60
N ARG A 71 -17.41 2.73 -1.10
CA ARG A 71 -18.27 3.58 -0.26
C ARG A 71 -18.39 5.01 -0.80
N PRO A 72 -19.10 5.20 -1.93
CA PRO A 72 -19.20 6.51 -2.61
C PRO A 72 -19.87 7.60 -1.77
N TRP A 73 -20.49 7.23 -0.65
CA TRP A 73 -21.05 8.16 0.32
C TRP A 73 -20.00 8.80 1.25
N ILE A 74 -18.75 8.33 1.23
CA ILE A 74 -17.64 9.02 1.90
C ILE A 74 -17.19 10.17 1.01
N TRP A 75 -17.42 11.41 1.46
CA TRP A 75 -17.16 12.61 0.66
C TRP A 75 -15.68 12.99 0.59
N ALA A 76 -14.87 12.59 1.56
CA ALA A 76 -13.43 12.88 1.61
C ALA A 76 -12.65 11.82 2.40
N SER A 77 -11.40 11.60 1.98
CA SER A 77 -10.43 10.78 2.70
C SER A 77 -9.05 11.45 2.65
N HIS A 78 -8.42 11.63 3.81
CA HIS A 78 -7.13 12.30 3.94
C HIS A 78 -6.08 11.36 4.52
N VAL A 79 -5.12 10.98 3.69
CA VAL A 79 -3.98 10.15 4.10
C VAL A 79 -3.09 10.92 5.07
N TRP A 80 -2.73 10.33 6.16
CA TRP A 80 -1.63 10.77 7.00
C TRP A 80 -0.40 9.88 6.73
N ASN A 81 0.61 10.37 5.94
CA ASN A 81 0.45 11.63 5.22
C ASN A 81 1.23 11.57 3.89
N MET A 82 1.35 12.68 3.17
CA MET A 82 2.04 12.69 1.88
C MET A 82 3.55 12.45 2.02
N PHE A 83 4.18 13.00 3.05
CA PHE A 83 5.63 12.92 3.24
C PHE A 83 6.01 12.44 4.63
N ASP A 84 7.09 11.68 4.74
CA ASP A 84 7.76 11.49 6.02
C ASP A 84 8.25 12.84 6.56
N PHE A 85 8.24 13.00 7.87
CA PHE A 85 8.67 14.27 8.48
C PHE A 85 9.36 14.07 9.83
N GLY A 86 10.17 15.07 10.23
CA GLY A 86 10.80 15.10 11.53
C GLY A 86 9.80 15.33 12.65
N CYS A 87 9.90 14.53 13.72
CA CYS A 87 9.11 14.68 14.94
C CYS A 87 9.97 14.26 16.13
N ALA A 88 10.64 15.21 16.76
CA ALA A 88 11.68 14.96 17.77
C ALA A 88 11.19 14.11 18.96
N ALA A 89 9.94 14.28 19.38
CA ALA A 89 9.34 13.54 20.48
C ALA A 89 8.92 12.10 20.11
N ARG A 90 9.00 11.70 18.81
CA ARG A 90 8.48 10.42 18.37
C ARG A 90 9.42 9.28 18.72
N SER A 91 8.89 8.28 19.46
CA SER A 91 9.62 7.09 19.91
C SER A 91 8.75 5.81 19.88
N GLU A 92 7.81 5.73 18.95
CA GLU A 92 6.82 4.61 18.89
C GLU A 92 7.35 3.36 18.19
N GLY A 93 8.61 3.35 17.79
CA GLY A 93 9.25 2.35 16.95
C GLY A 93 9.72 2.98 15.62
N GLY A 94 10.25 2.19 14.72
CA GLY A 94 10.80 2.68 13.47
C GLY A 94 12.03 3.57 13.65
N VAL A 95 12.16 4.62 12.84
CA VAL A 95 13.26 5.60 12.94
C VAL A 95 12.95 6.62 14.00
N LYS A 96 13.83 6.72 15.04
CA LYS A 96 13.68 7.68 16.12
C LYS A 96 13.61 9.11 15.59
N GLY A 97 12.71 9.92 16.14
CA GLY A 97 12.52 11.33 15.77
C GLY A 97 11.93 11.55 14.38
N ARG A 98 11.32 10.50 13.77
CA ARG A 98 10.69 10.58 12.47
C ARG A 98 9.32 9.93 12.47
N ASN A 99 8.39 10.56 11.77
CA ASN A 99 7.14 9.92 11.37
C ASN A 99 7.32 9.38 9.94
N ASN A 100 7.20 8.06 9.78
CA ASN A 100 7.38 7.37 8.49
C ASN A 100 6.05 6.98 7.83
N LYS A 101 4.94 7.67 8.16
CA LYS A 101 3.64 7.45 7.52
C LYS A 101 3.51 8.09 6.13
N GLY A 102 4.54 8.81 5.68
CA GLY A 102 4.56 9.41 4.36
C GLY A 102 4.43 8.38 3.25
N LEU A 103 3.71 8.73 2.19
CA LEU A 103 3.72 7.99 0.93
C LEU A 103 5.02 8.26 0.15
N VAL A 104 5.73 9.32 0.52
CA VAL A 104 7.00 9.76 -0.06
C VAL A 104 7.99 10.00 1.07
N THR A 105 9.26 9.69 0.85
CA THR A 105 10.33 9.87 1.84
C THR A 105 10.54 11.32 2.24
N ILE A 106 11.19 11.53 3.40
CA ILE A 106 11.43 12.86 3.99
C ILE A 106 12.22 13.80 3.06
N ASP A 107 13.11 13.24 2.24
CA ASP A 107 13.90 13.99 1.25
C ASP A 107 13.14 14.29 -0.06
N ARG A 108 11.89 13.85 -0.16
CA ARG A 108 10.99 13.99 -1.34
C ARG A 108 11.44 13.23 -2.60
N LYS A 109 12.46 12.38 -2.49
CA LYS A 109 13.07 11.74 -3.67
C LYS A 109 12.43 10.40 -4.03
N THR A 110 11.93 9.65 -3.04
CA THR A 110 11.42 8.31 -3.26
C THR A 110 9.92 8.23 -2.96
N ARG A 111 9.14 7.86 -3.95
CA ARG A 111 7.76 7.42 -3.78
C ARG A 111 7.78 5.99 -3.28
N LYS A 112 7.09 5.71 -2.18
CA LYS A 112 6.92 4.36 -1.64
C LYS A 112 5.86 3.60 -2.43
N ASP A 113 5.78 2.28 -2.29
CA ASP A 113 4.79 1.48 -3.01
C ASP A 113 3.36 1.92 -2.71
N SER A 114 3.08 2.33 -1.49
CA SER A 114 1.79 2.91 -1.09
C SER A 114 1.38 4.18 -1.85
N PHE A 115 2.32 4.97 -2.38
CA PHE A 115 2.01 6.08 -3.28
C PHE A 115 1.37 5.59 -4.58
N TYR A 116 1.90 4.51 -5.14
CA TYR A 116 1.43 3.96 -6.41
C TYR A 116 0.08 3.25 -6.28
N VAL A 117 -0.29 2.79 -5.08
CA VAL A 117 -1.67 2.36 -4.80
C VAL A 117 -2.64 3.50 -5.14
N TYR A 118 -2.45 4.69 -4.55
CA TYR A 118 -3.34 5.83 -4.84
C TYR A 118 -3.24 6.32 -6.28
N GLN A 119 -2.07 6.26 -6.88
CA GLN A 119 -1.94 6.57 -8.30
C GLN A 119 -2.81 5.62 -9.16
N ALA A 120 -2.84 4.32 -8.84
CA ALA A 120 -3.69 3.37 -9.54
C ALA A 120 -5.19 3.66 -9.36
N TYR A 121 -5.62 4.11 -8.17
CA TYR A 121 -7.02 4.43 -7.91
C TYR A 121 -7.47 5.80 -8.45
N TRP A 122 -6.58 6.81 -8.44
CA TRP A 122 -7.00 8.20 -8.65
C TRP A 122 -6.45 8.84 -9.92
N ALA A 123 -5.41 8.30 -10.53
CA ALA A 123 -4.88 8.87 -11.78
C ALA A 123 -5.79 8.55 -12.97
N LYS A 124 -5.92 9.53 -13.87
CA LYS A 124 -6.65 9.38 -15.14
C LYS A 124 -5.73 8.82 -16.24
N ASP A 125 -4.45 9.20 -16.22
CA ASP A 125 -3.48 8.73 -17.19
C ASP A 125 -3.12 7.26 -16.94
N PRO A 126 -2.91 6.45 -17.98
CA PRO A 126 -2.49 5.06 -17.84
C PRO A 126 -1.23 4.93 -16.99
N MET A 127 -1.24 4.02 -16.03
CA MET A 127 -0.09 3.75 -15.18
C MET A 127 0.05 2.27 -14.88
N VAL A 128 1.30 1.85 -14.66
CA VAL A 128 1.67 0.52 -14.17
C VAL A 128 2.90 0.66 -13.26
N HIS A 129 2.90 -0.04 -12.13
CA HIS A 129 4.01 -0.05 -11.19
C HIS A 129 4.20 -1.44 -10.58
N ILE A 130 5.39 -2.01 -10.71
CA ILE A 130 5.77 -3.25 -10.03
C ILE A 130 6.19 -2.88 -8.61
N ALA A 131 5.45 -3.36 -7.60
CA ALA A 131 5.73 -3.14 -6.19
C ALA A 131 6.84 -4.07 -5.67
N GLY A 132 7.40 -3.74 -4.50
CA GLY A 132 8.44 -4.53 -3.84
C GLY A 132 9.80 -4.47 -4.53
N ARG A 133 10.05 -3.45 -5.35
CA ARG A 133 11.33 -3.29 -6.10
C ARG A 133 12.55 -3.11 -5.20
N ARG A 134 12.36 -2.57 -3.99
CA ARG A 134 13.42 -2.38 -3.00
C ARG A 134 13.71 -3.63 -2.17
N HIS A 135 12.77 -4.54 -2.08
CA HIS A 135 12.95 -5.88 -1.51
C HIS A 135 13.66 -6.79 -2.52
N ALA A 136 14.92 -6.44 -2.84
CA ALA A 136 15.67 -7.09 -3.90
C ALA A 136 16.20 -8.48 -3.50
N GLN A 137 16.49 -8.70 -2.21
CA GLN A 137 16.99 -9.98 -1.71
C GLN A 137 15.80 -10.84 -1.24
N ARG A 138 15.48 -11.87 -1.99
CA ARG A 138 14.40 -12.79 -1.68
C ARG A 138 14.93 -14.21 -1.54
N ALA A 139 14.46 -14.92 -0.53
CA ALA A 139 14.75 -16.34 -0.34
C ALA A 139 13.57 -17.17 -0.86
N GLY A 140 13.87 -18.33 -1.48
CA GLY A 140 12.87 -19.27 -1.97
C GLY A 140 12.84 -19.34 -3.49
N GLU A 141 12.21 -20.39 -3.99
CA GLU A 141 12.08 -20.68 -5.42
C GLU A 141 10.99 -19.83 -6.10
N THR A 142 10.04 -19.29 -5.31
CA THR A 142 8.93 -18.49 -5.79
C THR A 142 8.73 -17.26 -4.92
N THR A 143 8.17 -16.20 -5.51
CA THR A 143 7.81 -14.98 -4.79
C THR A 143 6.53 -14.39 -5.35
N GLU A 144 5.67 -13.83 -4.48
CA GLU A 144 4.56 -13.00 -4.93
C GLU A 144 5.10 -11.65 -5.43
N VAL A 145 4.71 -11.27 -6.62
CA VAL A 145 4.94 -9.95 -7.21
C VAL A 145 3.61 -9.24 -7.36
N LYS A 146 3.47 -8.07 -6.73
CA LYS A 146 2.32 -7.20 -6.91
C LYS A 146 2.58 -6.16 -7.98
N VAL A 147 1.56 -5.89 -8.78
CA VAL A 147 1.57 -4.79 -9.75
C VAL A 147 0.36 -3.91 -9.51
N TYR A 148 0.58 -2.61 -9.40
CA TYR A 148 -0.48 -1.61 -9.34
C TYR A 148 -0.71 -1.00 -10.72
N SER A 149 -1.95 -0.97 -11.16
CA SER A 149 -2.32 -0.39 -12.44
C SER A 149 -3.77 0.10 -12.43
N ASN A 150 -4.05 1.15 -13.19
CA ASN A 150 -5.41 1.59 -13.51
C ASN A 150 -5.94 1.00 -14.83
N GLN A 151 -5.20 0.05 -15.41
CA GLN A 151 -5.65 -0.72 -16.58
C GLN A 151 -6.28 -2.04 -16.13
N ASP A 152 -7.22 -2.56 -16.92
CA ASP A 152 -7.97 -3.76 -16.58
C ASP A 152 -7.14 -5.06 -16.71
N THR A 153 -6.09 -5.04 -17.51
CA THR A 153 -5.27 -6.21 -17.82
C THR A 153 -3.79 -5.86 -17.73
N VAL A 154 -3.02 -6.72 -17.06
CA VAL A 154 -1.56 -6.63 -16.93
C VAL A 154 -0.92 -7.95 -17.30
N THR A 155 0.12 -7.90 -18.12
CA THR A 155 1.00 -9.04 -18.42
C THR A 155 2.35 -8.82 -17.75
N LEU A 156 2.80 -9.80 -16.97
CA LEU A 156 4.11 -9.78 -16.30
C LEU A 156 5.08 -10.71 -17.01
N TYR A 157 6.31 -10.24 -17.18
CA TYR A 157 7.44 -11.01 -17.71
C TYR A 157 8.53 -11.11 -16.63
N CYS A 158 9.19 -12.27 -16.57
CA CYS A 158 10.40 -12.49 -15.78
C CYS A 158 11.51 -13.02 -16.71
N ASN A 159 12.66 -12.36 -16.73
CA ASN A 159 13.80 -12.74 -17.58
C ASN A 159 13.42 -12.92 -19.07
N GLY A 160 12.52 -12.06 -19.57
CA GLY A 160 12.01 -12.09 -20.94
C GLY A 160 10.98 -13.19 -21.23
N LYS A 161 10.62 -14.02 -20.27
CA LYS A 161 9.56 -15.03 -20.40
C LYS A 161 8.29 -14.52 -19.77
N GLU A 162 7.15 -14.77 -20.40
CA GLU A 162 5.86 -14.44 -19.84
C GLU A 162 5.59 -15.28 -18.58
N VAL A 163 5.28 -14.61 -17.46
CA VAL A 163 4.78 -15.24 -16.24
C VAL A 163 3.29 -15.50 -16.35
N GLY A 164 2.56 -14.53 -16.90
CA GLY A 164 1.13 -14.63 -17.14
C GLY A 164 0.48 -13.27 -17.38
N THR A 165 -0.78 -13.34 -17.78
CA THR A 165 -1.66 -12.19 -17.97
C THR A 165 -2.83 -12.30 -17.01
N GLN A 166 -3.13 -11.21 -16.29
CA GLN A 166 -4.24 -11.15 -15.35
C GLN A 166 -5.17 -9.99 -15.65
N THR A 167 -6.44 -10.19 -15.38
CA THR A 167 -7.47 -9.15 -15.32
C THR A 167 -7.88 -8.99 -13.87
N ALA A 168 -7.69 -7.79 -13.33
CA ALA A 168 -8.00 -7.46 -11.94
C ALA A 168 -8.29 -5.96 -11.79
N HIS A 169 -8.74 -5.58 -10.60
CA HIS A 169 -8.98 -4.17 -10.27
C HIS A 169 -7.84 -3.63 -9.42
N ARG A 170 -7.04 -2.73 -10.00
CA ARG A 170 -5.97 -1.95 -9.36
C ARG A 170 -4.78 -2.75 -8.83
N VAL A 171 -4.98 -3.94 -8.26
CA VAL A 171 -3.93 -4.74 -7.64
C VAL A 171 -3.87 -6.11 -8.32
N PHE A 172 -2.78 -6.37 -9.00
CA PHE A 172 -2.51 -7.64 -9.71
C PHE A 172 -1.45 -8.41 -8.94
N LYS A 173 -1.63 -9.72 -8.79
CA LYS A 173 -0.72 -10.58 -8.02
C LYS A 173 -0.25 -11.74 -8.88
N PHE A 174 1.04 -11.91 -8.97
CA PHE A 174 1.68 -12.97 -9.75
C PHE A 174 2.61 -13.80 -8.85
N ASP A 175 2.51 -15.11 -8.93
CA ASP A 175 3.51 -16.01 -8.36
C ASP A 175 4.62 -16.20 -9.38
N VAL A 176 5.82 -15.71 -9.06
CA VAL A 176 6.97 -15.70 -9.95
C VAL A 176 8.00 -16.71 -9.49
N ALA A 177 8.36 -17.66 -10.37
CA ALA A 177 9.52 -18.51 -10.14
C ALA A 177 10.80 -17.70 -10.34
N LEU A 178 11.74 -17.82 -9.40
CA LEU A 178 13.00 -17.11 -9.41
C LEU A 178 14.14 -18.04 -9.86
N ASP A 179 14.99 -17.53 -10.75
CA ASP A 179 16.31 -18.13 -11.02
C ASP A 179 17.29 -17.69 -9.94
N GLU A 180 18.34 -18.48 -9.70
CA GLU A 180 19.44 -18.07 -8.82
C GLU A 180 20.12 -16.80 -9.38
N GLY A 181 20.30 -15.79 -8.54
CA GLY A 181 20.92 -14.52 -8.91
C GLY A 181 19.92 -13.45 -9.28
N PHE A 182 20.17 -12.72 -10.37
CA PHE A 182 19.35 -11.59 -10.78
C PHE A 182 18.16 -12.02 -11.62
N ASN A 183 16.97 -11.50 -11.24
CA ASN A 183 15.74 -11.67 -12.01
C ASN A 183 15.24 -10.29 -12.46
N VAL A 184 14.91 -10.16 -13.73
CA VAL A 184 14.41 -8.92 -14.34
C VAL A 184 12.92 -9.05 -14.60
N LEU A 185 12.13 -8.20 -13.93
CA LEU A 185 10.69 -8.12 -14.08
C LEU A 185 10.30 -6.95 -15.00
N MET A 186 9.37 -7.21 -15.90
CA MET A 186 8.81 -6.22 -16.83
C MET A 186 7.29 -6.35 -16.90
#